data_d6b9be971ac995d672e9b4b4f7d2b016
#
_entry.id   d6b9be971ac995d672e9b4b4f7d2b016
#
_cell.length_a   1.000
_cell.length_b   1.000
_cell.length_c   1.000
_cell.angle_alpha   90.00
_cell.angle_beta   90.00
_cell.angle_gamma   90.00
#
_symmetry.space_group_name_H-M   'P 1'
#
loop_
_entity.id
_entity.type
_entity.pdbx_description
1 polymer ?
#
loop_
_entity_poly.entity_id
_entity_poly.type
_entity_poly.pdbx_seq_one_letter_code
_entity_poly.pdbx_strand_id
1 'polypeptide(L)'
;MKKLYDAADRFCARHPRFGIPDLMRWIVIGNVVVYVLMLLTMRTDANAVSFLYLNGSKVLHGELWRIVTFIFVPTSSSPLRLALSLYLYYWIGSSLERQWGTARFNLYYWSGVLLTVIATLVTSAISGAGYAVGGTGYVNLSMFLAFAFLYPDTQLLLFFFIPVKIKWLAWLDIAVFVIGIVQSLLAGYWLGAILPVVALLNFLVFIWPAIDAFIQRRKYQHAPQTVNFKKAVRQQQQKGYHHKCAVCGRTDTDYPDLQFRYCSKCVGYRCFCQDHIFSHVHFTEEDQ
;
A
#
# COMPACT_ATOMS: atom_id res chain seq x y z
N MET A 1 15.63 2.60 -5.22
CA MET A 1 14.38 1.87 -4.97
C MET A 1 13.74 1.36 -6.26
N LYS A 2 13.52 2.19 -7.30
CA LYS A 2 12.92 1.75 -8.57
C LYS A 2 13.63 0.54 -9.20
N LYS A 3 14.96 0.54 -9.30
CA LYS A 3 15.75 -0.58 -9.87
C LYS A 3 15.56 -1.89 -9.10
N LEU A 4 15.47 -1.85 -7.78
CA LEU A 4 15.23 -3.04 -6.94
C LEU A 4 13.84 -3.60 -7.17
N TYR A 5 12.84 -2.72 -7.21
CA TYR A 5 11.49 -3.13 -7.53
C TYR A 5 11.38 -3.75 -8.94
N ASP A 6 11.97 -3.09 -9.96
CA ASP A 6 11.96 -3.60 -11.33
C ASP A 6 12.67 -4.97 -11.45
N ALA A 7 13.66 -5.24 -10.61
CA ALA A 7 14.31 -6.55 -10.53
C ALA A 7 13.38 -7.60 -9.89
N ALA A 8 12.72 -7.25 -8.79
CA ALA A 8 11.74 -8.10 -8.12
C ALA A 8 10.55 -8.42 -9.02
N ASP A 9 10.06 -7.42 -9.75
CA ASP A 9 8.93 -7.58 -10.67
C ASP A 9 9.28 -8.48 -11.85
N ARG A 10 10.46 -8.30 -12.45
CA ARG A 10 10.97 -9.18 -13.51
C ARG A 10 11.15 -10.62 -13.03
N PHE A 11 11.61 -10.81 -11.79
CA PHE A 11 11.73 -12.13 -11.20
C PHE A 11 10.36 -12.79 -11.06
N CYS A 12 9.38 -12.10 -10.47
CA CYS A 12 8.02 -12.62 -10.32
C CYS A 12 7.34 -12.92 -11.67
N ALA A 13 7.57 -12.08 -12.69
CA ALA A 13 7.04 -12.30 -14.04
C ALA A 13 7.64 -13.56 -14.70
N ARG A 14 8.92 -13.85 -14.46
CA ARG A 14 9.59 -15.06 -14.97
C ARG A 14 9.19 -16.33 -14.22
N HIS A 15 8.84 -16.20 -12.94
CA HIS A 15 8.53 -17.33 -12.04
C HIS A 15 7.14 -17.17 -11.40
N PRO A 16 6.03 -17.26 -12.17
CA PRO A 16 4.69 -17.02 -11.65
C PRO A 16 4.24 -18.06 -10.63
N ARG A 17 4.85 -19.25 -10.63
CA ARG A 17 4.59 -20.34 -9.66
C ARG A 17 5.51 -20.28 -8.44
N PHE A 18 6.36 -19.26 -8.33
CA PHE A 18 7.23 -19.10 -7.18
C PHE A 18 6.42 -18.75 -5.93
N GLY A 19 6.77 -19.41 -4.82
CA GLY A 19 6.18 -19.12 -3.51
C GLY A 19 5.15 -20.16 -3.06
N ILE A 20 4.76 -20.06 -1.82
CA ILE A 20 3.77 -20.92 -1.15
C ILE A 20 2.43 -20.19 -1.25
N PRO A 21 1.40 -20.79 -1.87
CA PRO A 21 0.06 -20.21 -1.88
C PRO A 21 -0.50 -20.18 -0.46
N ASP A 22 -1.28 -19.15 -0.15
CA ASP A 22 -1.83 -18.92 1.19
C ASP A 22 -0.76 -18.94 2.30
N LEU A 23 0.40 -18.31 2.06
CA LEU A 23 1.54 -18.31 2.97
C LEU A 23 1.13 -17.95 4.41
N MET A 24 0.26 -16.95 4.59
CA MET A 24 -0.20 -16.53 5.92
C MET A 24 -0.97 -17.61 6.66
N ARG A 25 -1.70 -18.47 5.95
CA ARG A 25 -2.39 -19.61 6.57
C ARG A 25 -1.40 -20.56 7.26
N TRP A 26 -0.31 -20.88 6.58
CA TRP A 26 0.72 -21.76 7.13
C TRP A 26 1.45 -21.13 8.32
N ILE A 27 1.72 -19.84 8.25
CA ILE A 27 2.35 -19.10 9.36
C ILE A 27 1.44 -19.06 10.58
N VAL A 28 0.15 -18.80 10.39
CA VAL A 28 -0.84 -18.80 11.48
C VAL A 28 -0.96 -20.17 12.12
N ILE A 29 -1.03 -21.24 11.33
CA ILE A 29 -1.06 -22.62 11.85
C ILE A 29 0.20 -22.89 12.68
N GLY A 30 1.39 -22.54 12.17
CA GLY A 30 2.64 -22.71 12.91
C GLY A 30 2.67 -21.93 14.23
N ASN A 31 2.18 -20.67 14.24
CA ASN A 31 2.07 -19.88 15.47
C ASN A 31 1.14 -20.54 16.50
N VAL A 32 -0.01 -21.08 16.06
CA VAL A 32 -0.94 -21.80 16.96
C VAL A 32 -0.28 -23.03 17.54
N VAL A 33 0.43 -23.83 16.72
CA VAL A 33 1.16 -25.03 17.19
C VAL A 33 2.20 -24.66 18.24
N VAL A 34 3.03 -23.65 17.97
CA VAL A 34 4.06 -23.19 18.92
C VAL A 34 3.41 -22.63 20.20
N TYR A 35 2.28 -21.94 20.08
CA TYR A 35 1.54 -21.44 21.25
C TYR A 35 1.01 -22.58 22.13
N VAL A 36 0.46 -23.63 21.53
CA VAL A 36 0.03 -24.83 22.28
C VAL A 36 1.22 -25.50 22.98
N LEU A 37 2.34 -25.64 22.28
CA LEU A 37 3.57 -26.14 22.89
C LEU A 37 4.04 -25.28 24.07
N MET A 38 3.94 -23.94 23.91
CA MET A 38 4.26 -23.01 25.00
C MET A 38 3.36 -23.23 26.22
N LEU A 39 2.04 -23.40 26.04
CA LEU A 39 1.11 -23.67 27.12
C LEU A 39 1.39 -25.01 27.84
N LEU A 40 1.75 -26.04 27.08
CA LEU A 40 2.08 -27.36 27.63
C LEU A 40 3.38 -27.32 28.42
N THR A 41 4.36 -26.51 28.01
CA THR A 41 5.67 -26.38 28.66
C THR A 41 5.73 -25.35 29.78
N MET A 42 4.70 -24.53 29.96
CA MET A 42 4.62 -23.56 31.07
C MET A 42 4.70 -24.19 32.47
N ARG A 43 4.35 -25.45 32.60
CA ARG A 43 4.38 -26.19 33.85
C ARG A 43 5.73 -26.93 34.12
N THR A 44 6.57 -26.95 33.10
CA THR A 44 7.93 -27.53 33.21
C THR A 44 8.93 -26.38 33.10
N ASP A 45 10.01 -26.42 33.89
CA ASP A 45 11.07 -25.39 33.88
C ASP A 45 11.82 -25.27 32.53
N ALA A 46 11.42 -26.07 31.54
CA ALA A 46 11.97 -26.02 30.21
C ALA A 46 11.36 -24.87 29.41
N ASN A 47 12.09 -23.77 29.32
CA ASN A 47 11.78 -22.69 28.40
C ASN A 47 11.95 -23.13 26.92
N ALA A 48 11.17 -24.14 26.48
CA ALA A 48 11.27 -24.73 25.14
C ALA A 48 11.12 -23.67 24.02
N VAL A 49 10.33 -22.64 24.27
CA VAL A 49 10.14 -21.54 23.31
C VAL A 49 11.42 -20.71 23.14
N SER A 50 12.29 -20.64 24.14
CA SER A 50 13.56 -19.89 24.05
C SER A 50 14.51 -20.43 22.97
N PHE A 51 14.37 -21.70 22.60
CA PHE A 51 15.11 -22.31 21.49
C PHE A 51 14.64 -21.88 20.12
N LEU A 52 13.43 -21.31 20.03
CA LEU A 52 12.83 -20.88 18.78
C LEU A 52 13.09 -19.39 18.47
N TYR A 53 13.47 -18.59 19.48
CA TYR A 53 13.78 -17.18 19.26
C TYR A 53 15.02 -17.00 18.37
N LEU A 54 14.95 -16.06 17.45
CA LEU A 54 16.11 -15.64 16.67
C LEU A 54 17.11 -14.93 17.61
N ASN A 55 18.23 -15.54 17.87
CA ASN A 55 19.32 -14.97 18.66
C ASN A 55 20.59 -14.96 17.82
N GLY A 56 21.08 -13.76 17.49
CA GLY A 56 22.20 -13.61 16.56
C GLY A 56 23.47 -14.30 17.05
N SER A 57 23.80 -14.19 18.34
CA SER A 57 24.99 -14.87 18.91
C SER A 57 24.87 -16.39 18.76
N LYS A 58 23.73 -16.99 19.09
CA LYS A 58 23.53 -18.45 19.00
C LYS A 58 23.52 -18.96 17.57
N VAL A 59 22.97 -18.17 16.63
CA VAL A 59 23.01 -18.49 15.19
C VAL A 59 24.47 -18.53 14.70
N LEU A 60 25.31 -17.59 15.12
CA LEU A 60 26.74 -17.57 14.79
C LEU A 60 27.51 -18.76 15.40
N HIS A 61 27.00 -19.35 16.48
CA HIS A 61 27.55 -20.59 17.10
C HIS A 61 26.96 -21.88 16.51
N GLY A 62 26.17 -21.80 15.42
CA GLY A 62 25.68 -22.95 14.67
C GLY A 62 24.21 -23.31 14.87
N GLU A 63 23.43 -22.59 15.68
CA GLU A 63 22.00 -22.88 15.89
C GLU A 63 21.16 -22.29 14.72
N LEU A 64 21.39 -22.81 13.49
CA LEU A 64 20.80 -22.25 12.25
C LEU A 64 19.27 -22.42 12.16
N TRP A 65 18.66 -23.36 12.85
CA TRP A 65 17.21 -23.54 12.84
C TRP A 65 16.46 -22.29 13.32
N ARG A 66 17.09 -21.47 14.16
CA ARG A 66 16.51 -20.22 14.68
C ARG A 66 16.15 -19.21 13.58
N ILE A 67 16.83 -19.30 12.43
CA ILE A 67 16.57 -18.44 11.24
C ILE A 67 15.15 -18.68 10.68
N VAL A 68 14.61 -19.88 10.87
CA VAL A 68 13.28 -20.23 10.37
C VAL A 68 12.26 -20.30 11.51
N THR A 69 12.64 -20.86 12.64
CA THR A 69 11.69 -21.15 13.73
C THR A 69 11.11 -19.89 14.38
N PHE A 70 11.86 -18.76 14.39
CA PHE A 70 11.38 -17.52 15.00
C PHE A 70 10.10 -16.98 14.35
N ILE A 71 9.84 -17.34 13.08
CA ILE A 71 8.64 -16.95 12.34
C ILE A 71 7.37 -17.45 13.04
N PHE A 72 7.46 -18.60 13.69
CA PHE A 72 6.33 -19.26 14.35
C PHE A 72 6.22 -18.91 15.84
N VAL A 73 7.10 -18.06 16.36
CA VAL A 73 7.03 -17.64 17.77
C VAL A 73 5.88 -16.65 17.96
N PRO A 74 4.92 -16.95 18.85
CA PRO A 74 3.78 -16.08 19.10
C PRO A 74 4.21 -14.73 19.71
N THR A 75 3.59 -13.67 19.26
CA THR A 75 3.89 -12.31 19.73
C THR A 75 3.23 -11.95 21.06
N SER A 76 2.33 -12.79 21.57
CA SER A 76 1.62 -12.59 22.83
C SER A 76 1.36 -13.89 23.56
N SER A 77 1.50 -13.86 24.88
CA SER A 77 1.12 -14.96 25.77
C SER A 77 -0.37 -15.02 26.10
N SER A 78 -1.09 -13.91 25.89
CA SER A 78 -2.55 -13.87 26.10
C SER A 78 -3.29 -14.53 24.92
N PRO A 79 -4.16 -15.55 25.15
CA PRO A 79 -4.83 -16.28 24.08
C PRO A 79 -5.74 -15.39 23.24
N LEU A 80 -6.48 -14.49 23.87
CA LEU A 80 -7.38 -13.58 23.16
C LEU A 80 -6.61 -12.60 22.27
N ARG A 81 -5.54 -12.02 22.79
CA ARG A 81 -4.70 -11.06 22.04
C ARG A 81 -3.99 -11.76 20.89
N LEU A 82 -3.51 -12.98 21.10
CA LEU A 82 -2.91 -13.80 20.04
C LEU A 82 -3.93 -14.13 18.95
N ALA A 83 -5.11 -14.62 19.31
CA ALA A 83 -6.15 -14.94 18.33
C ALA A 83 -6.54 -13.73 17.47
N LEU A 84 -6.71 -12.57 18.09
CA LEU A 84 -7.03 -11.31 17.36
C LEU A 84 -5.89 -10.89 16.43
N SER A 85 -4.63 -10.98 16.89
CA SER A 85 -3.49 -10.62 16.05
C SER A 85 -3.30 -11.58 14.88
N LEU A 86 -3.42 -12.89 15.09
CA LEU A 86 -3.32 -13.89 14.04
C LEU A 86 -4.44 -13.77 13.01
N TYR A 87 -5.68 -13.51 13.46
CA TYR A 87 -6.80 -13.23 12.57
C TYR A 87 -6.51 -12.00 11.69
N LEU A 88 -6.04 -10.92 12.30
CA LEU A 88 -5.71 -9.68 11.58
C LEU A 88 -4.58 -9.91 10.56
N TYR A 89 -3.51 -10.59 10.94
CA TYR A 89 -2.40 -10.88 10.05
C TYR A 89 -2.80 -11.81 8.91
N TYR A 90 -3.63 -12.82 9.17
CA TYR A 90 -4.18 -13.68 8.14
C TYR A 90 -5.03 -12.89 7.14
N TRP A 91 -5.93 -12.05 7.62
CA TRP A 91 -6.80 -11.25 6.77
C TRP A 91 -6.03 -10.24 5.92
N ILE A 92 -5.08 -9.52 6.51
CA ILE A 92 -4.22 -8.56 5.82
C ILE A 92 -3.34 -9.28 4.78
N GLY A 93 -2.65 -10.34 5.17
CA GLY A 93 -1.76 -11.05 4.29
C GLY A 93 -2.47 -11.71 3.11
N SER A 94 -3.62 -12.35 3.35
CA SER A 94 -4.44 -12.92 2.28
C SER A 94 -5.00 -11.84 1.34
N SER A 95 -5.29 -10.64 1.85
CA SER A 95 -5.72 -9.51 1.02
C SER A 95 -4.59 -8.97 0.15
N LEU A 96 -3.38 -8.84 0.70
CA LEU A 96 -2.19 -8.44 -0.05
C LEU A 96 -1.79 -9.49 -1.08
N GLU A 97 -1.87 -10.78 -0.73
CA GLU A 97 -1.57 -11.87 -1.66
C GLU A 97 -2.52 -11.89 -2.86
N ARG A 98 -3.82 -11.64 -2.63
CA ARG A 98 -4.81 -11.47 -3.71
C ARG A 98 -4.53 -10.26 -4.60
N GLN A 99 -4.04 -9.16 -4.02
CA GLN A 99 -3.76 -7.92 -4.75
C GLN A 99 -2.46 -7.99 -5.57
N TRP A 100 -1.40 -8.58 -4.99
CA TRP A 100 -0.06 -8.61 -5.60
C TRP A 100 0.25 -9.90 -6.34
N GLY A 101 -0.51 -10.95 -6.07
CA GLY A 101 -0.24 -12.32 -6.49
C GLY A 101 0.74 -13.04 -5.56
N THR A 102 0.67 -14.38 -5.56
CA THR A 102 1.42 -15.25 -4.64
C THR A 102 2.93 -15.01 -4.71
N ALA A 103 3.50 -14.94 -5.92
CA ALA A 103 4.96 -14.80 -6.09
C ALA A 103 5.49 -13.48 -5.47
N ARG A 104 4.81 -12.35 -5.71
CA ARG A 104 5.25 -11.04 -5.21
C ARG A 104 5.03 -10.91 -3.71
N PHE A 105 3.93 -11.44 -3.18
CA PHE A 105 3.66 -11.45 -1.74
C PHE A 105 4.69 -12.31 -0.99
N ASN A 106 5.00 -13.49 -1.49
CA ASN A 106 6.05 -14.35 -0.91
C ASN A 106 7.42 -13.66 -0.95
N LEU A 107 7.78 -13.03 -2.07
CA LEU A 107 9.05 -12.29 -2.16
C LEU A 107 9.12 -11.16 -1.12
N TYR A 108 8.04 -10.41 -0.95
CA TYR A 108 7.90 -9.36 0.07
C TYR A 108 8.10 -9.92 1.47
N TYR A 109 7.39 -10.99 1.81
CA TYR A 109 7.44 -11.57 3.15
C TYR A 109 8.81 -12.15 3.47
N TRP A 110 9.36 -12.96 2.57
CA TRP A 110 10.67 -13.58 2.76
C TRP A 110 11.83 -12.57 2.72
N SER A 111 11.74 -11.53 1.94
CA SER A 111 12.72 -10.43 2.01
C SER A 111 12.69 -9.71 3.36
N GLY A 112 11.51 -9.47 3.93
CA GLY A 112 11.34 -8.91 5.26
C GLY A 112 11.92 -9.80 6.36
N VAL A 113 11.69 -11.12 6.28
CA VAL A 113 12.28 -12.12 7.18
C VAL A 113 13.80 -12.12 7.05
N LEU A 114 14.33 -12.19 5.83
CA LEU A 114 15.77 -12.19 5.57
C LEU A 114 16.46 -10.93 6.11
N LEU A 115 15.87 -9.77 5.85
CA LEU A 115 16.37 -8.49 6.35
C LEU A 115 16.36 -8.44 7.89
N THR A 116 15.33 -8.99 8.54
CA THR A 116 15.27 -9.10 10.00
C THR A 116 16.39 -9.98 10.54
N VAL A 117 16.65 -11.12 9.89
CA VAL A 117 17.77 -12.04 10.25
C VAL A 117 19.10 -11.31 10.11
N ILE A 118 19.36 -10.68 8.97
CA ILE A 118 20.61 -9.94 8.72
C ILE A 118 20.78 -8.82 9.77
N ALA A 119 19.74 -8.04 10.03
CA ALA A 119 19.78 -6.96 11.02
C ALA A 119 20.10 -7.50 12.41
N THR A 120 19.50 -8.63 12.82
CA THR A 120 19.76 -9.26 14.11
C THR A 120 21.20 -9.79 14.20
N LEU A 121 21.72 -10.40 13.15
CA LEU A 121 23.12 -10.89 13.09
C LEU A 121 24.12 -9.74 13.20
N VAL A 122 23.89 -8.67 12.43
CA VAL A 122 24.76 -7.47 12.44
C VAL A 122 24.73 -6.83 13.83
N THR A 123 23.54 -6.67 14.41
CA THR A 123 23.38 -6.09 15.76
C THR A 123 24.10 -6.93 16.81
N SER A 124 23.98 -8.25 16.76
CA SER A 124 24.67 -9.16 17.69
C SER A 124 26.19 -9.15 17.50
N ALA A 125 26.67 -9.09 16.27
CA ALA A 125 28.10 -9.05 15.98
C ALA A 125 28.76 -7.74 16.49
N ILE A 126 28.04 -6.61 16.37
CA ILE A 126 28.57 -5.30 16.83
C ILE A 126 28.47 -5.15 18.34
N SER A 127 27.36 -5.58 18.96
CA SER A 127 27.15 -5.44 20.39
C SER A 127 27.95 -6.42 21.25
N GLY A 128 28.43 -7.52 20.66
CA GLY A 128 29.01 -8.64 21.42
C GLY A 128 28.03 -9.36 22.35
N ALA A 129 26.79 -8.89 22.45
CA ALA A 129 25.72 -9.45 23.26
C ALA A 129 24.70 -10.19 22.39
N GLY A 130 24.10 -11.24 22.91
CA GLY A 130 23.05 -11.98 22.24
C GLY A 130 21.77 -11.17 22.13
N TYR A 131 21.56 -10.48 20.99
CA TYR A 131 20.30 -9.84 20.70
C TYR A 131 19.28 -10.88 20.23
N ALA A 132 18.13 -10.93 20.89
CA ALA A 132 17.09 -11.92 20.60
C ALA A 132 15.81 -11.24 20.08
N VAL A 133 15.27 -11.76 19.00
CA VAL A 133 14.00 -11.35 18.39
C VAL A 133 13.03 -12.52 18.43
N GLY A 134 11.86 -12.29 18.99
CA GLY A 134 10.76 -13.26 19.00
C GLY A 134 9.68 -12.86 18.00
N GLY A 135 9.40 -13.76 17.07
CA GLY A 135 8.34 -13.58 16.07
C GLY A 135 8.63 -12.56 14.98
N THR A 136 7.68 -12.43 14.07
CA THR A 136 7.75 -11.58 12.88
C THR A 136 7.07 -10.22 13.07
N GLY A 137 7.09 -9.67 14.27
CA GLY A 137 6.37 -8.43 14.61
C GLY A 137 6.67 -7.28 13.64
N TYR A 138 7.94 -7.02 13.34
CA TYR A 138 8.33 -5.96 12.40
C TYR A 138 7.91 -6.24 10.96
N VAL A 139 7.96 -7.51 10.51
CA VAL A 139 7.49 -7.89 9.17
C VAL A 139 5.98 -7.72 9.06
N ASN A 140 5.24 -8.18 10.08
CA ASN A 140 3.79 -8.05 10.14
C ASN A 140 3.34 -6.59 10.19
N LEU A 141 4.10 -5.74 10.87
CA LEU A 141 3.85 -4.31 10.97
C LEU A 141 4.09 -3.61 9.62
N SER A 142 5.19 -3.96 8.91
CA SER A 142 5.43 -3.46 7.55
C SER A 142 4.32 -3.92 6.59
N MET A 143 3.80 -5.13 6.76
CA MET A 143 2.67 -5.66 6.00
C MET A 143 1.37 -4.90 6.29
N PHE A 144 1.13 -4.52 7.55
CA PHE A 144 0.00 -3.66 7.92
C PHE A 144 0.08 -2.29 7.25
N LEU A 145 1.27 -1.65 7.21
CA LEU A 145 1.49 -0.39 6.52
C LEU A 145 1.23 -0.52 5.00
N ALA A 146 1.69 -1.61 4.38
CA ALA A 146 1.42 -1.87 2.96
C ALA A 146 -0.08 -2.00 2.68
N PHE A 147 -0.80 -2.72 3.53
CA PHE A 147 -2.25 -2.85 3.44
C PHE A 147 -2.98 -1.51 3.64
N ALA A 148 -2.58 -0.73 4.64
CA ALA A 148 -3.15 0.58 4.93
C ALA A 148 -2.95 1.59 3.78
N PHE A 149 -1.83 1.50 3.08
CA PHE A 149 -1.57 2.33 1.90
C PHE A 149 -2.47 1.94 0.71
N LEU A 150 -2.69 0.64 0.49
CA LEU A 150 -3.54 0.15 -0.60
C LEU A 150 -5.03 0.33 -0.32
N TYR A 151 -5.44 0.20 0.94
CA TYR A 151 -6.84 0.22 1.36
C TYR A 151 -7.10 1.24 2.49
N PRO A 152 -6.84 2.54 2.27
CA PRO A 152 -6.86 3.56 3.34
C PRO A 152 -8.24 3.79 3.94
N ASP A 153 -9.31 3.59 3.17
CA ASP A 153 -10.69 3.85 3.61
C ASP A 153 -11.40 2.62 4.18
N THR A 154 -10.74 1.46 4.19
CA THR A 154 -11.26 0.26 4.85
C THR A 154 -11.39 0.52 6.34
N GLN A 155 -12.51 0.09 6.93
CA GLN A 155 -12.80 0.24 8.35
C GLN A 155 -12.55 -1.07 9.08
N LEU A 156 -11.80 -0.99 10.18
CA LEU A 156 -11.67 -2.07 11.17
C LEU A 156 -12.56 -1.75 12.36
N LEU A 157 -13.30 -2.74 12.83
CA LEU A 157 -14.08 -2.65 14.05
C LEU A 157 -13.14 -2.90 15.24
N LEU A 158 -12.62 -1.81 15.83
CA LEU A 158 -11.85 -1.89 17.07
C LEU A 158 -12.80 -2.29 18.20
N PHE A 159 -12.41 -3.32 18.96
CA PHE A 159 -13.22 -3.88 20.05
C PHE A 159 -14.68 -4.26 19.62
N PHE A 160 -14.88 -4.58 18.33
CA PHE A 160 -16.16 -4.92 17.72
C PHE A 160 -17.21 -3.80 17.67
N PHE A 161 -16.93 -2.60 18.22
CA PHE A 161 -17.91 -1.51 18.33
C PHE A 161 -17.49 -0.24 17.59
N ILE A 162 -16.19 0.06 17.52
CA ILE A 162 -15.69 1.34 16.99
C ILE A 162 -15.16 1.17 15.58
N PRO A 163 -15.87 1.66 14.53
CA PRO A 163 -15.34 1.63 13.16
C PRO A 163 -14.24 2.67 12.99
N VAL A 164 -12.98 2.21 12.92
CA VAL A 164 -11.83 3.07 12.69
C VAL A 164 -11.26 2.81 11.30
N LYS A 165 -11.04 3.87 10.52
CA LYS A 165 -10.39 3.75 9.22
C LYS A 165 -8.93 3.35 9.41
N ILE A 166 -8.49 2.39 8.60
CA ILE A 166 -7.12 1.82 8.68
C ILE A 166 -6.04 2.90 8.55
N LYS A 167 -6.27 3.95 7.77
CA LYS A 167 -5.33 5.07 7.64
C LYS A 167 -4.96 5.73 8.97
N TRP A 168 -5.89 5.83 9.92
CA TRP A 168 -5.61 6.41 11.24
C TRP A 168 -4.75 5.49 12.08
N LEU A 169 -5.00 4.17 12.00
CA LEU A 169 -4.18 3.17 12.67
C LEU A 169 -2.76 3.14 12.08
N ALA A 170 -2.62 3.29 10.75
CA ALA A 170 -1.31 3.37 10.12
C ALA A 170 -0.51 4.59 10.56
N TRP A 171 -1.15 5.76 10.71
CA TRP A 171 -0.49 6.95 11.25
C TRP A 171 -0.03 6.76 12.70
N LEU A 172 -0.88 6.13 13.53
CA LEU A 172 -0.54 5.77 14.90
C LEU A 172 0.67 4.81 14.92
N ASP A 173 0.69 3.84 14.05
CA ASP A 173 1.74 2.85 13.93
C ASP A 173 3.08 3.48 13.51
N ILE A 174 3.07 4.35 12.51
CA ILE A 174 4.23 5.14 12.11
C ILE A 174 4.72 6.00 13.27
N ALA A 175 3.83 6.64 14.02
CA ALA A 175 4.20 7.45 15.19
C ALA A 175 4.89 6.61 16.26
N VAL A 176 4.37 5.42 16.57
CA VAL A 176 4.98 4.47 17.53
C VAL A 176 6.38 4.05 17.05
N PHE A 177 6.54 3.75 15.76
CA PHE A 177 7.85 3.45 15.18
C PHE A 177 8.85 4.60 15.37
N VAL A 178 8.45 5.80 15.00
CA VAL A 178 9.32 6.99 15.10
C VAL A 178 9.69 7.25 16.56
N ILE A 179 8.73 7.18 17.48
CA ILE A 179 8.98 7.34 18.92
C ILE A 179 9.96 6.27 19.41
N GLY A 180 9.78 5.00 19.02
CA GLY A 180 10.68 3.90 19.39
C GLY A 180 12.10 4.10 18.88
N ILE A 181 12.27 4.58 17.64
CA ILE A 181 13.58 4.91 17.07
C ILE A 181 14.22 6.05 17.86
N VAL A 182 13.48 7.14 18.11
CA VAL A 182 13.99 8.30 18.82
C VAL A 182 14.39 7.93 20.26
N GLN A 183 13.57 7.15 20.96
CA GLN A 183 13.89 6.68 22.31
C GLN A 183 15.17 5.82 22.34
N SER A 184 15.32 4.91 21.36
CA SER A 184 16.53 4.08 21.24
C SER A 184 17.79 4.93 21.00
N LEU A 185 17.70 5.97 20.18
CA LEU A 185 18.80 6.87 19.89
C LEU A 185 19.14 7.74 21.11
N LEU A 186 18.14 8.29 21.80
CA LEU A 186 18.35 9.11 23.01
C LEU A 186 18.94 8.30 24.16
N ALA A 187 18.59 7.02 24.26
CA ALA A 187 19.16 6.09 25.23
C ALA A 187 20.60 5.65 24.88
N GLY A 188 21.17 6.15 23.78
CA GLY A 188 22.50 5.72 23.30
C GLY A 188 22.52 4.32 22.69
N TYR A 189 21.35 3.68 22.54
CA TYR A 189 21.20 2.31 22.02
C TYR A 189 20.78 2.35 20.53
N TRP A 190 21.64 2.91 19.67
CA TRP A 190 21.37 3.06 18.24
C TRP A 190 21.11 1.73 17.50
N LEU A 191 21.63 0.61 18.03
CA LEU A 191 21.39 -0.72 17.50
C LEU A 191 19.89 -1.12 17.57
N GLY A 192 19.14 -0.63 18.53
CA GLY A 192 17.70 -0.86 18.65
C GLY A 192 16.87 -0.24 17.52
N ALA A 193 17.40 0.78 16.84
CA ALA A 193 16.74 1.43 15.73
C ALA A 193 16.88 0.66 14.39
N ILE A 194 17.79 -0.31 14.30
CA ILE A 194 18.07 -1.02 13.02
C ILE A 194 16.86 -1.81 12.53
N LEU A 195 16.22 -2.58 13.40
CA LEU A 195 15.08 -3.45 13.02
C LEU A 195 13.87 -2.66 12.50
N PRO A 196 13.39 -1.61 13.19
CA PRO A 196 12.32 -0.77 12.66
C PRO A 196 12.66 -0.13 11.33
N VAL A 197 13.89 0.39 11.18
CA VAL A 197 14.34 1.03 9.92
C VAL A 197 14.35 0.02 8.76
N VAL A 198 14.85 -1.19 8.99
CA VAL A 198 14.90 -2.25 8.00
C VAL A 198 13.50 -2.69 7.56
N ALA A 199 12.55 -2.78 8.50
CA ALA A 199 11.16 -3.09 8.19
C ALA A 199 10.50 -2.01 7.31
N LEU A 200 10.76 -0.73 7.61
CA LEU A 200 10.27 0.39 6.79
C LEU A 200 10.92 0.41 5.40
N LEU A 201 12.20 0.08 5.29
CA LEU A 201 12.87 -0.04 3.98
C LEU A 201 12.23 -1.13 3.12
N ASN A 202 11.95 -2.30 3.68
CA ASN A 202 11.26 -3.37 2.97
C ASN A 202 9.88 -2.91 2.47
N PHE A 203 9.09 -2.28 3.33
CA PHE A 203 7.81 -1.68 2.95
C PHE A 203 7.95 -0.70 1.79
N LEU A 204 8.89 0.26 1.88
CA LEU A 204 9.09 1.30 0.88
C LEU A 204 9.49 0.74 -0.49
N VAL A 205 10.32 -0.31 -0.53
CA VAL A 205 10.72 -0.95 -1.80
C VAL A 205 9.52 -1.51 -2.54
N PHE A 206 8.64 -2.22 -1.86
CA PHE A 206 7.51 -2.90 -2.49
C PHE A 206 6.31 -1.99 -2.77
N ILE A 207 6.11 -0.93 -1.97
CA ILE A 207 5.01 0.01 -2.18
C ILE A 207 5.38 1.14 -3.16
N TRP A 208 6.66 1.27 -3.53
CA TRP A 208 7.17 2.34 -4.38
C TRP A 208 6.36 2.60 -5.65
N PRO A 209 5.96 1.56 -6.43
CA PRO A 209 5.18 1.77 -7.64
C PRO A 209 3.80 2.35 -7.37
N ALA A 210 3.18 1.93 -6.27
CA ALA A 210 1.89 2.47 -5.88
C ALA A 210 2.02 3.96 -5.47
N ILE A 211 3.13 4.33 -4.81
CA ILE A 211 3.46 5.73 -4.50
C ILE A 211 3.69 6.52 -5.80
N ASP A 212 4.49 5.98 -6.73
CA ASP A 212 4.79 6.64 -8.01
C ASP A 212 3.51 6.84 -8.84
N ALA A 213 2.67 5.80 -8.95
CA ALA A 213 1.38 5.89 -9.61
C ALA A 213 0.45 6.94 -8.96
N PHE A 214 0.44 7.04 -7.64
CA PHE A 214 -0.34 8.04 -6.91
C PHE A 214 0.16 9.46 -7.19
N ILE A 215 1.48 9.67 -7.18
CA ILE A 215 2.10 10.96 -7.49
C ILE A 215 1.80 11.36 -8.94
N GLN A 216 1.96 10.43 -9.90
CA GLN A 216 1.65 10.69 -11.31
C GLN A 216 0.19 11.03 -11.50
N ARG A 217 -0.73 10.29 -10.89
CA ARG A 217 -2.17 10.57 -10.94
C ARG A 217 -2.50 11.98 -10.42
N ARG A 218 -1.87 12.42 -9.33
CA ARG A 218 -2.01 13.79 -8.82
C ARG A 218 -1.48 14.83 -9.82
N LYS A 219 -0.29 14.58 -10.40
CA LYS A 219 0.27 15.48 -11.43
C LYS A 219 -0.67 15.63 -12.62
N TYR A 220 -1.24 14.54 -13.12
CA TYR A 220 -2.24 14.59 -14.22
C TYR A 220 -3.50 15.35 -13.83
N GLN A 221 -3.99 15.17 -12.60
CA GLN A 221 -5.20 15.89 -12.14
C GLN A 221 -5.00 17.40 -12.06
N HIS A 222 -3.78 17.84 -11.75
CA HIS A 222 -3.40 19.26 -11.63
C HIS A 222 -2.70 19.80 -12.88
N ALA A 223 -2.56 19.00 -13.94
CA ALA A 223 -1.97 19.47 -15.18
C ALA A 223 -2.84 20.59 -15.79
N PRO A 224 -2.23 21.69 -16.30
CA PRO A 224 -2.96 22.83 -16.85
C PRO A 224 -3.97 22.41 -17.92
N GLN A 225 -3.63 21.48 -18.77
CA GLN A 225 -4.50 20.93 -19.81
C GLN A 225 -5.77 20.27 -19.22
N THR A 226 -5.62 19.46 -18.17
CA THR A 226 -6.75 18.78 -17.50
C THR A 226 -7.63 19.78 -16.76
N VAL A 227 -7.03 20.78 -16.11
CA VAL A 227 -7.77 21.84 -15.41
C VAL A 227 -8.54 22.69 -16.40
N ASN A 228 -7.92 23.08 -17.53
CA ASN A 228 -8.56 23.88 -18.57
C ASN A 228 -9.70 23.12 -19.24
N PHE A 229 -9.50 21.81 -19.54
CA PHE A 229 -10.56 20.97 -20.09
C PHE A 229 -11.76 20.87 -19.15
N LYS A 230 -11.53 20.59 -17.86
CA LYS A 230 -12.60 20.55 -16.86
C LYS A 230 -13.33 21.87 -16.72
N LYS A 231 -12.60 23.00 -16.79
CA LYS A 231 -13.18 24.33 -16.74
C LYS A 231 -14.06 24.60 -17.97
N ALA A 232 -13.57 24.22 -19.17
CA ALA A 232 -14.33 24.38 -20.42
C ALA A 232 -15.61 23.52 -20.40
N VAL A 233 -15.53 22.25 -19.98
CA VAL A 233 -16.71 21.37 -19.84
C VAL A 233 -17.74 21.97 -18.87
N ARG A 234 -17.26 22.47 -17.70
CA ARG A 234 -18.14 23.09 -16.71
C ARG A 234 -18.81 24.36 -17.22
N GLN A 235 -18.08 25.17 -17.98
CA GLN A 235 -18.65 26.36 -18.64
C GLN A 235 -19.69 26.00 -19.69
N GLN A 236 -19.46 24.90 -20.44
CA GLN A 236 -20.42 24.38 -21.42
C GLN A 236 -21.71 23.91 -20.72
N GLN A 237 -21.58 23.15 -19.64
CA GLN A 237 -22.73 22.68 -18.84
C GLN A 237 -23.53 23.84 -18.23
N GLN A 238 -22.85 24.93 -17.82
CA GLN A 238 -23.50 26.11 -17.28
C GLN A 238 -24.29 26.92 -18.34
N LYS A 239 -23.90 26.83 -19.63
CA LYS A 239 -24.62 27.51 -20.71
C LYS A 239 -25.99 26.88 -21.00
N GLY A 240 -26.23 25.64 -20.60
CA GLY A 240 -27.48 24.92 -20.77
C GLY A 240 -27.85 24.57 -22.22
N TYR A 241 -26.98 24.87 -23.20
CA TYR A 241 -27.15 24.51 -24.61
C TYR A 241 -25.81 24.12 -25.23
N HIS A 242 -25.83 23.22 -26.22
CA HIS A 242 -24.64 22.82 -26.98
C HIS A 242 -24.47 23.63 -28.25
N HIS A 243 -25.58 23.97 -28.92
CA HIS A 243 -25.61 24.71 -30.18
C HIS A 243 -26.52 25.94 -30.05
N LYS A 244 -26.03 27.06 -30.58
CA LYS A 244 -26.78 28.31 -30.65
C LYS A 244 -26.59 28.93 -32.04
N CYS A 245 -27.66 29.25 -32.71
CA CYS A 245 -27.60 29.93 -34.01
C CYS A 245 -27.03 31.33 -33.87
N ALA A 246 -26.01 31.68 -34.68
CA ALA A 246 -25.36 32.99 -34.65
C ALA A 246 -26.26 34.12 -35.18
N VAL A 247 -27.28 33.80 -35.99
CA VAL A 247 -28.18 34.80 -36.58
C VAL A 247 -29.41 35.02 -35.71
N CYS A 248 -30.19 33.97 -35.40
CA CYS A 248 -31.47 34.13 -34.71
C CYS A 248 -31.40 33.80 -33.20
N GLY A 249 -30.26 33.33 -32.68
CA GLY A 249 -30.09 33.04 -31.27
C GLY A 249 -30.78 31.79 -30.76
N ARG A 250 -31.55 31.05 -31.58
CA ARG A 250 -32.19 29.78 -31.17
C ARG A 250 -31.17 28.76 -30.71
N THR A 251 -31.53 27.99 -29.69
CA THR A 251 -30.67 26.97 -29.11
C THR A 251 -31.24 25.55 -29.36
N ASP A 252 -30.38 24.56 -29.30
CA ASP A 252 -30.76 23.17 -29.42
C ASP A 252 -31.60 22.66 -28.22
N THR A 253 -31.55 23.38 -27.11
CA THR A 253 -32.36 23.09 -25.93
C THR A 253 -33.81 23.62 -26.10
N ASP A 254 -33.98 24.81 -26.67
CA ASP A 254 -35.28 25.42 -26.85
C ASP A 254 -36.01 24.83 -28.07
N TYR A 255 -35.26 24.35 -29.07
CA TYR A 255 -35.76 23.79 -30.32
C TYR A 255 -35.06 22.47 -30.64
N PRO A 256 -35.42 21.35 -29.98
CA PRO A 256 -34.76 20.07 -30.13
C PRO A 256 -34.88 19.44 -31.53
N ASP A 257 -35.91 19.81 -32.28
CA ASP A 257 -36.15 19.27 -33.62
C ASP A 257 -35.37 20.02 -34.72
N LEU A 258 -34.74 21.17 -34.40
CA LEU A 258 -33.94 21.96 -35.33
C LEU A 258 -32.53 21.39 -35.46
N GLN A 259 -32.13 21.19 -36.74
CA GLN A 259 -30.75 20.81 -37.01
C GLN A 259 -29.82 22.03 -36.98
N PHE A 260 -28.69 21.87 -36.28
CA PHE A 260 -27.64 22.84 -36.16
C PHE A 260 -26.38 22.38 -36.87
N ARG A 261 -25.78 23.27 -37.70
CA ARG A 261 -24.56 22.96 -38.46
C ARG A 261 -23.57 24.12 -38.36
N TYR A 262 -22.29 23.78 -38.48
CA TYR A 262 -21.22 24.78 -38.49
C TYR A 262 -20.88 25.16 -39.93
N CYS A 263 -20.69 26.47 -40.18
CA CYS A 263 -20.23 26.97 -41.47
C CYS A 263 -18.69 26.87 -41.55
N SER A 264 -18.17 26.25 -42.59
CA SER A 264 -16.74 26.10 -42.85
C SER A 264 -16.07 27.35 -43.41
N LYS A 265 -16.87 28.32 -43.90
CA LYS A 265 -16.39 29.59 -44.51
C LYS A 265 -16.36 30.75 -43.53
N CYS A 266 -17.06 30.64 -42.37
CA CYS A 266 -17.05 31.67 -41.34
C CYS A 266 -15.84 31.55 -40.45
N VAL A 267 -15.24 32.64 -40.05
CA VAL A 267 -14.20 32.69 -39.05
C VAL A 267 -14.80 32.40 -37.66
N GLY A 268 -14.18 31.55 -36.85
CA GLY A 268 -14.51 31.33 -35.43
C GLY A 268 -15.55 30.26 -35.13
N TYR A 269 -15.69 29.18 -35.93
CA TYR A 269 -16.59 28.04 -35.66
C TYR A 269 -18.01 28.43 -35.26
N ARG A 270 -18.66 29.25 -36.10
CA ARG A 270 -20.01 29.73 -35.83
C ARG A 270 -21.07 28.70 -36.28
N CYS A 271 -22.05 28.47 -35.38
CA CYS A 271 -23.13 27.52 -35.58
C CYS A 271 -24.38 28.21 -36.08
N PHE A 272 -25.13 27.58 -36.99
CA PHE A 272 -26.36 28.08 -37.59
C PHE A 272 -27.43 27.01 -37.59
N CYS A 273 -28.69 27.40 -37.40
CA CYS A 273 -29.82 26.50 -37.59
C CYS A 273 -30.05 26.20 -39.09
N GLN A 274 -30.86 25.21 -39.40
CA GLN A 274 -31.13 24.79 -40.77
C GLN A 274 -31.67 25.92 -41.66
N ASP A 275 -32.39 26.91 -41.08
CA ASP A 275 -32.96 28.04 -41.80
C ASP A 275 -31.88 29.08 -42.20
N HIS A 276 -30.82 29.18 -41.42
CA HIS A 276 -29.79 30.22 -41.62
C HIS A 276 -28.45 29.71 -42.14
N ILE A 277 -28.27 28.37 -42.25
CA ILE A 277 -26.97 27.80 -42.69
C ILE A 277 -26.65 28.22 -44.15
N PHE A 278 -27.65 28.40 -45.00
CA PHE A 278 -27.48 28.74 -46.42
C PHE A 278 -27.75 30.21 -46.72
N SER A 279 -28.34 30.98 -45.78
CA SER A 279 -28.81 32.34 -46.00
C SER A 279 -28.07 33.40 -45.15
N HIS A 280 -27.02 33.00 -44.42
CA HIS A 280 -26.26 33.95 -43.61
C HIS A 280 -25.14 34.64 -44.40
N VAL A 281 -24.80 35.86 -43.99
CA VAL A 281 -23.58 36.54 -44.42
C VAL A 281 -22.40 35.90 -43.67
N HIS A 282 -21.33 35.59 -44.41
CA HIS A 282 -20.14 34.97 -43.77
C HIS A 282 -19.43 35.97 -42.88
N PHE A 283 -19.15 35.55 -41.66
CA PHE A 283 -18.38 36.36 -40.71
C PHE A 283 -16.89 36.31 -41.10
N THR A 284 -16.29 37.50 -41.20
CA THR A 284 -14.88 37.71 -41.52
C THR A 284 -14.07 38.02 -40.25
N GLU A 285 -12.76 38.22 -40.37
CA GLU A 285 -11.90 38.60 -39.22
C GLU A 285 -12.25 39.96 -38.61
N GLU A 286 -12.91 40.85 -39.37
CA GLU A 286 -13.34 42.17 -38.93
C GLU A 286 -14.59 42.11 -38.01
N ASP A 287 -15.28 40.99 -37.94
CA ASP A 287 -16.51 40.77 -37.16
C ASP A 287 -16.23 40.11 -35.76
N GLN A 288 -15.00 40.13 -35.28
CA GLN A 288 -14.61 39.54 -33.97
C GLN A 288 -14.73 40.54 -32.83
#